data_a1257b3beb1e49cded7893071cbc03b7
#
_entry.id   a1257b3beb1e49cded7893071cbc03b7
#
_cell.length_a   1.000
_cell.length_b   1.000
_cell.length_c   1.000
_cell.angle_alpha   90.00
_cell.angle_beta   90.00
_cell.angle_gamma   90.00
#
_symmetry.space_group_name_H-M   'P 1'
#
loop_
_entity.id
_entity.type
_entity.pdbx_description
1 polymer ?
#
loop_
_entity_poly.entity_id
_entity_poly.type
_entity_poly.pdbx_seq_one_letter_code
_entity_poly.pdbx_strand_id
1 'polypeptide(L)'
;MNTIQIALLGAGTVGSGVIRTLAMNAHTITGRSGAHIEIKKILVRDAKKHRPESEGIALTDNFDEILNDEEISVVVEVMGGISPAKDYMLRAMAAGKHVVTANKDVIAEHLAELYAAADQNNVDFLYEASVGGGIPIIKPLKECLTANSISEIMGVVNGTTNYMLTKMTEKHVSYDAVLRRAQEKGYAEANPSADVDGLDAARKAAILASLAFDTVIGFEDVSVEGISHITEDDIEYGLNLGYVIKLLAVGRNTEEGIDVRVHPVFLPKTHPLASVNGVFNAIFVRGNVIGDAMFYGRGAGSLPTASAVVADIIEIARDIVSGTTGRMKYRIGEKKKLCPVEKTRSSYYLRLVVADEPGVLGEIAMTFGRAEVSLKSVIQARWTEEGDAEIVAVTHVVTHAAASAAAEALRALPVVREVRSLIRVADGQEDWL
;
A
#
# COMPACT_ATOMS: atom_id res chain seq x y z
N MET A 1 5.58 23.57 32.76
CA MET A 1 5.47 22.96 31.41
C MET A 1 4.30 22.02 31.49
N ASN A 2 3.38 22.06 30.54
CA ASN A 2 2.21 21.18 30.57
C ASN A 2 2.64 19.73 30.32
N THR A 3 2.02 18.76 30.99
CA THR A 3 2.15 17.34 30.71
C THR A 3 0.88 16.89 29.99
N ILE A 4 1.05 16.20 28.87
CA ILE A 4 -0.03 15.59 28.10
C ILE A 4 0.03 14.09 28.36
N GLN A 5 -0.99 13.57 29.03
CA GLN A 5 -1.14 12.16 29.33
C GLN A 5 -1.78 11.44 28.15
N ILE A 6 -1.17 10.36 27.70
CA ILE A 6 -1.68 9.52 26.61
C ILE A 6 -1.92 8.09 27.12
N ALA A 7 -2.84 7.39 26.49
CA ALA A 7 -3.00 5.95 26.64
C ALA A 7 -2.60 5.23 25.36
N LEU A 8 -1.95 4.09 25.49
CA LEU A 8 -1.55 3.23 24.38
C LEU A 8 -2.42 1.97 24.35
N LEU A 9 -3.11 1.71 23.26
CA LEU A 9 -3.87 0.49 23.05
C LEU A 9 -3.02 -0.51 22.27
N GLY A 10 -2.37 -1.41 23.01
CA GLY A 10 -1.46 -2.42 22.47
C GLY A 10 0.02 -2.13 22.78
N ALA A 11 0.74 -3.18 23.22
CA ALA A 11 2.18 -3.17 23.47
C ALA A 11 2.91 -4.19 22.58
N GLY A 12 2.48 -4.32 21.33
CA GLY A 12 3.14 -5.13 20.30
C GLY A 12 4.33 -4.41 19.67
N THR A 13 4.70 -4.81 18.45
CA THR A 13 5.84 -4.26 17.70
C THR A 13 5.80 -2.72 17.60
N VAL A 14 4.65 -2.14 17.24
CA VAL A 14 4.49 -0.69 17.10
C VAL A 14 4.43 -0.01 18.46
N GLY A 15 3.64 -0.54 19.41
CA GLY A 15 3.51 0.03 20.75
C GLY A 15 4.83 0.09 21.51
N SER A 16 5.62 -0.99 21.51
CA SER A 16 6.99 -0.99 22.06
C SER A 16 7.89 0.03 21.36
N GLY A 17 7.72 0.21 20.05
CA GLY A 17 8.40 1.25 19.28
C GLY A 17 8.05 2.66 19.75
N VAL A 18 6.76 2.94 20.01
CA VAL A 18 6.28 4.23 20.53
C VAL A 18 6.89 4.54 21.89
N ILE A 19 6.84 3.57 22.83
CA ILE A 19 7.44 3.72 24.15
C ILE A 19 8.93 4.08 24.03
N ARG A 20 9.67 3.30 23.24
CA ARG A 20 11.11 3.54 23.01
C ARG A 20 11.38 4.88 22.35
N THR A 21 10.60 5.29 21.36
CA THR A 21 10.79 6.57 20.64
C THR A 21 10.56 7.75 21.56
N LEU A 22 9.51 7.71 22.39
CA LEU A 22 9.23 8.75 23.38
C LEU A 22 10.37 8.86 24.40
N ALA A 23 10.90 7.74 24.91
CA ALA A 23 12.01 7.74 25.84
C ALA A 23 13.32 8.23 25.21
N MET A 24 13.68 7.71 24.03
CA MET A 24 14.94 8.06 23.34
C MET A 24 15.02 9.54 22.97
N ASN A 25 13.91 10.13 22.57
CA ASN A 25 13.87 11.49 22.01
C ASN A 25 13.10 12.48 22.92
N ALA A 26 12.92 12.17 24.21
CA ALA A 26 12.09 12.95 25.14
C ALA A 26 12.36 14.46 25.10
N HIS A 27 13.63 14.86 25.16
CA HIS A 27 14.02 16.28 25.12
C HIS A 27 13.63 16.96 23.79
N THR A 28 13.90 16.31 22.65
CA THR A 28 13.55 16.84 21.32
C THR A 28 12.03 16.92 21.13
N ILE A 29 11.31 15.88 21.57
CA ILE A 29 9.85 15.81 21.48
C ILE A 29 9.23 16.94 22.32
N THR A 30 9.68 17.10 23.58
CA THR A 30 9.20 18.16 24.45
C THR A 30 9.45 19.55 23.86
N GLY A 31 10.64 19.80 23.29
CA GLY A 31 10.94 21.07 22.64
C GLY A 31 10.08 21.34 21.40
N ARG A 32 9.67 20.31 20.69
CA ARG A 32 8.84 20.43 19.48
C ARG A 32 7.35 20.48 19.75
N SER A 33 6.87 19.77 20.77
CA SER A 33 5.45 19.74 21.15
C SER A 33 5.03 20.90 22.04
N GLY A 34 5.99 21.52 22.76
CA GLY A 34 5.69 22.51 23.79
C GLY A 34 5.19 21.91 25.11
N ALA A 35 5.13 20.58 25.21
CA ALA A 35 4.66 19.85 26.38
C ALA A 35 5.49 18.59 26.63
N HIS A 36 5.46 18.08 27.87
CA HIS A 36 5.94 16.74 28.17
C HIS A 36 4.85 15.73 27.83
N ILE A 37 5.18 14.71 27.04
CA ILE A 37 4.25 13.64 26.64
C ILE A 37 4.57 12.41 27.46
N GLU A 38 3.58 11.89 28.18
CA GLU A 38 3.74 10.76 29.09
C GLU A 38 2.68 9.68 28.83
N ILE A 39 3.11 8.41 28.75
CA ILE A 39 2.19 7.27 28.66
C ILE A 39 1.72 6.93 30.07
N LYS A 40 0.47 7.29 30.38
CA LYS A 40 -0.12 7.02 31.68
C LYS A 40 -0.56 5.58 31.85
N LYS A 41 -1.11 4.99 30.79
CA LYS A 41 -1.69 3.64 30.85
C LYS A 41 -1.58 2.92 29.51
N ILE A 42 -1.38 1.60 29.55
CA ILE A 42 -1.34 0.75 28.36
C ILE A 42 -2.42 -0.33 28.48
N LEU A 43 -3.31 -0.41 27.48
CA LEU A 43 -4.26 -1.51 27.34
C LEU A 43 -3.57 -2.72 26.70
N VAL A 44 -3.68 -3.87 27.35
CA VAL A 44 -3.14 -5.15 26.87
C VAL A 44 -4.13 -6.28 27.15
N ARG A 45 -4.06 -7.39 26.40
CA ARG A 45 -4.93 -8.56 26.62
C ARG A 45 -4.71 -9.26 27.95
N ASP A 46 -3.50 -9.20 28.48
CA ASP A 46 -3.08 -9.81 29.76
C ASP A 46 -2.14 -8.84 30.46
N ALA A 47 -2.68 -8.14 31.45
CA ALA A 47 -1.95 -7.14 32.23
C ALA A 47 -0.89 -7.77 33.17
N LYS A 48 -0.97 -9.09 33.44
CA LYS A 48 -0.02 -9.80 34.28
C LYS A 48 1.23 -10.27 33.53
N LYS A 49 1.19 -10.32 32.21
CA LYS A 49 2.33 -10.72 31.40
C LYS A 49 3.41 -9.65 31.48
N HIS A 50 4.62 -10.03 31.87
CA HIS A 50 5.79 -9.15 31.91
C HIS A 50 6.16 -8.62 30.53
N ARG A 51 6.38 -7.33 30.43
CA ARG A 51 6.80 -6.60 29.22
C ARG A 51 7.88 -5.60 29.57
N PRO A 52 9.16 -5.91 29.32
CA PRO A 52 10.29 -5.05 29.71
C PRO A 52 10.16 -3.61 29.26
N GLU A 53 9.66 -3.39 28.03
CA GLU A 53 9.51 -2.05 27.46
C GLU A 53 8.44 -1.19 28.16
N SER A 54 7.54 -1.82 28.91
CA SER A 54 6.45 -1.15 29.64
C SER A 54 6.73 -1.02 31.13
N GLU A 55 7.96 -1.26 31.57
CA GLU A 55 8.33 -1.18 32.99
C GLU A 55 8.09 0.25 33.52
N GLY A 56 7.42 0.36 34.65
CA GLY A 56 7.03 1.64 35.26
C GLY A 56 5.76 2.27 34.71
N ILE A 57 5.12 1.68 33.69
CA ILE A 57 3.86 2.16 33.12
C ILE A 57 2.70 1.26 33.60
N ALA A 58 1.57 1.86 33.98
CA ALA A 58 0.40 1.10 34.41
C ALA A 58 -0.20 0.29 33.25
N LEU A 59 -0.41 -1.02 33.47
CA LEU A 59 -1.05 -1.90 32.51
C LEU A 59 -2.49 -2.18 32.94
N THR A 60 -3.41 -2.26 31.96
CA THR A 60 -4.80 -2.66 32.17
C THR A 60 -5.28 -3.59 31.05
N ASP A 61 -6.25 -4.42 31.33
CA ASP A 61 -7.03 -5.19 30.35
C ASP A 61 -8.48 -4.65 30.20
N ASN A 62 -8.80 -3.57 30.90
CA ASN A 62 -10.09 -2.89 30.89
C ASN A 62 -9.99 -1.52 30.21
N PHE A 63 -10.61 -1.38 29.02
CA PHE A 63 -10.62 -0.12 28.30
C PHE A 63 -11.36 1.01 29.03
N ASP A 64 -12.37 0.69 29.85
CA ASP A 64 -13.13 1.70 30.59
C ASP A 64 -12.28 2.48 31.62
N GLU A 65 -11.19 1.87 32.10
CA GLU A 65 -10.23 2.57 32.97
C GLU A 65 -9.43 3.66 32.22
N ILE A 66 -9.29 3.53 30.89
CA ILE A 66 -8.69 4.56 30.03
C ILE A 66 -9.75 5.59 29.63
N LEU A 67 -10.93 5.11 29.29
CA LEU A 67 -12.04 5.95 28.82
C LEU A 67 -12.47 6.97 29.90
N ASN A 68 -12.60 6.51 31.15
CA ASN A 68 -13.07 7.31 32.27
C ASN A 68 -11.95 8.11 32.98
N ASP A 69 -10.71 8.01 32.54
CA ASP A 69 -9.60 8.78 33.11
C ASP A 69 -9.53 10.16 32.45
N GLU A 70 -9.96 11.20 33.18
CA GLU A 70 -10.02 12.56 32.68
C GLU A 70 -8.66 13.20 32.34
N GLU A 71 -7.56 12.68 32.93
CA GLU A 71 -6.22 13.17 32.62
C GLU A 71 -5.69 12.67 31.27
N ILE A 72 -6.22 11.56 30.73
CA ILE A 72 -5.82 11.04 29.44
C ILE A 72 -6.50 11.84 28.33
N SER A 73 -5.71 12.60 27.56
CA SER A 73 -6.18 13.44 26.47
C SER A 73 -6.14 12.73 25.11
N VAL A 74 -5.21 11.77 24.92
CA VAL A 74 -4.97 11.12 23.62
C VAL A 74 -4.97 9.61 23.80
N VAL A 75 -5.69 8.92 22.92
CA VAL A 75 -5.70 7.46 22.80
C VAL A 75 -4.95 7.07 21.53
N VAL A 76 -3.91 6.24 21.68
CA VAL A 76 -3.06 5.77 20.58
C VAL A 76 -3.35 4.30 20.31
N GLU A 77 -4.04 4.00 19.22
CA GLU A 77 -4.44 2.63 18.86
C GLU A 77 -3.39 1.98 17.94
N VAL A 78 -2.78 0.91 18.41
CA VAL A 78 -1.76 0.11 17.70
C VAL A 78 -1.95 -1.40 17.95
N MET A 79 -3.21 -1.83 18.13
CA MET A 79 -3.56 -3.24 18.38
C MET A 79 -3.69 -4.03 17.07
N GLY A 80 -4.17 -3.38 16.00
CA GLY A 80 -4.53 -4.02 14.75
C GLY A 80 -5.86 -4.78 14.78
N GLY A 81 -6.36 -5.19 13.61
CA GLY A 81 -7.67 -5.76 13.41
C GLY A 81 -8.80 -4.72 13.52
N ILE A 82 -10.03 -5.09 13.14
CA ILE A 82 -11.17 -4.16 13.13
C ILE A 82 -11.84 -4.10 14.50
N SER A 83 -12.16 -5.25 15.08
CA SER A 83 -12.80 -5.34 16.40
C SER A 83 -11.77 -5.83 17.44
N PRO A 84 -11.70 -5.21 18.63
CA PRO A 84 -12.51 -4.10 19.14
C PRO A 84 -11.94 -2.70 18.81
N ALA A 85 -10.88 -2.58 18.00
CA ALA A 85 -10.15 -1.33 17.76
C ALA A 85 -11.05 -0.17 17.31
N LYS A 86 -11.94 -0.42 16.33
CA LYS A 86 -12.91 0.59 15.85
C LYS A 86 -13.80 1.12 16.99
N ASP A 87 -14.41 0.21 17.75
CA ASP A 87 -15.28 0.59 18.86
C ASP A 87 -14.53 1.43 19.89
N TYR A 88 -13.31 1.06 20.24
CA TYR A 88 -12.50 1.82 21.19
C TYR A 88 -12.15 3.21 20.70
N MET A 89 -11.82 3.37 19.42
CA MET A 89 -11.58 4.68 18.82
C MET A 89 -12.83 5.57 18.83
N LEU A 90 -13.99 5.04 18.42
CA LEU A 90 -15.25 5.78 18.42
C LEU A 90 -15.67 6.21 19.85
N ARG A 91 -15.54 5.31 20.84
CA ARG A 91 -15.83 5.61 22.24
C ARG A 91 -14.85 6.63 22.84
N ALA A 92 -13.56 6.55 22.47
CA ALA A 92 -12.57 7.56 22.88
C ALA A 92 -12.93 8.94 22.35
N MET A 93 -13.27 9.05 21.04
CA MET A 93 -13.71 10.32 20.45
C MET A 93 -14.99 10.87 21.12
N ALA A 94 -15.97 9.99 21.38
CA ALA A 94 -17.21 10.37 22.08
C ALA A 94 -16.97 10.87 23.52
N ALA A 95 -15.89 10.41 24.17
CA ALA A 95 -15.42 10.88 25.47
C ALA A 95 -14.53 12.13 25.39
N GLY A 96 -14.41 12.76 24.20
CA GLY A 96 -13.60 13.96 24.00
C GLY A 96 -12.10 13.72 23.93
N LYS A 97 -11.66 12.48 23.72
CA LYS A 97 -10.23 12.13 23.61
C LYS A 97 -9.80 12.15 22.15
N HIS A 98 -8.64 12.74 21.87
CA HIS A 98 -8.01 12.69 20.55
C HIS A 98 -7.54 11.27 20.24
N VAL A 99 -7.50 10.90 18.97
CA VAL A 99 -7.14 9.54 18.54
C VAL A 99 -6.02 9.56 17.51
N VAL A 100 -5.00 8.73 17.76
CA VAL A 100 -3.94 8.39 16.80
C VAL A 100 -4.02 6.90 16.52
N THR A 101 -3.92 6.48 15.26
CA THR A 101 -3.90 5.05 14.93
C THR A 101 -2.91 4.69 13.83
N ALA A 102 -2.41 3.45 13.87
CA ALA A 102 -1.63 2.81 12.79
C ALA A 102 -2.43 1.72 12.07
N ASN A 103 -3.73 1.60 12.33
CA ASN A 103 -4.57 0.48 11.94
C ASN A 103 -5.17 0.67 10.56
N LYS A 104 -4.45 0.21 9.54
CA LYS A 104 -4.90 0.29 8.15
C LYS A 104 -6.22 -0.42 7.88
N ASP A 105 -6.51 -1.51 8.64
CA ASP A 105 -7.72 -2.31 8.39
C ASP A 105 -8.97 -1.50 8.74
N VAL A 106 -8.96 -0.82 9.89
CA VAL A 106 -10.08 0.07 10.29
C VAL A 106 -10.16 1.30 9.38
N ILE A 107 -9.01 1.88 9.01
CA ILE A 107 -9.01 3.08 8.15
C ILE A 107 -9.56 2.76 6.76
N ALA A 108 -9.16 1.64 6.15
CA ALA A 108 -9.61 1.25 4.81
C ALA A 108 -11.13 1.01 4.73
N GLU A 109 -11.77 0.59 5.83
CA GLU A 109 -13.19 0.23 5.84
C GLU A 109 -14.10 1.29 6.47
N HIS A 110 -13.57 2.10 7.41
CA HIS A 110 -14.40 2.96 8.27
C HIS A 110 -13.94 4.43 8.34
N LEU A 111 -13.11 4.89 7.40
CA LEU A 111 -12.52 6.23 7.43
C LEU A 111 -13.57 7.35 7.52
N ALA A 112 -14.66 7.26 6.75
CA ALA A 112 -15.72 8.25 6.75
C ALA A 112 -16.45 8.32 8.11
N GLU A 113 -16.71 7.18 8.74
CA GLU A 113 -17.33 7.07 10.06
C GLU A 113 -16.44 7.69 11.14
N LEU A 114 -15.13 7.42 11.09
CA LEU A 114 -14.16 7.97 12.03
C LEU A 114 -13.99 9.47 11.89
N TYR A 115 -13.97 10.01 10.67
CA TYR A 115 -13.95 11.46 10.46
C TYR A 115 -15.23 12.12 10.97
N ALA A 116 -16.40 11.52 10.72
CA ALA A 116 -17.66 12.05 11.23
C ALA A 116 -17.68 12.08 12.77
N ALA A 117 -17.18 11.02 13.42
CA ALA A 117 -17.07 10.97 14.88
C ALA A 117 -16.10 12.02 15.44
N ALA A 118 -14.95 12.21 14.80
CA ALA A 118 -13.97 13.21 15.20
C ALA A 118 -14.54 14.64 15.05
N ASP A 119 -15.19 14.93 13.91
CA ASP A 119 -15.85 16.24 13.67
C ASP A 119 -16.97 16.52 14.69
N GLN A 120 -17.82 15.52 14.94
CA GLN A 120 -18.94 15.64 15.88
C GLN A 120 -18.48 15.94 17.31
N ASN A 121 -17.36 15.36 17.74
CA ASN A 121 -16.84 15.50 19.10
C ASN A 121 -15.74 16.58 19.22
N ASN A 122 -15.42 17.27 18.12
CA ASN A 122 -14.39 18.33 18.05
C ASN A 122 -13.01 17.84 18.57
N VAL A 123 -12.60 16.64 18.17
CA VAL A 123 -11.32 16.02 18.50
C VAL A 123 -10.48 15.79 17.27
N ASP A 124 -9.16 15.72 17.42
CA ASP A 124 -8.24 15.39 16.34
C ASP A 124 -8.16 13.89 16.14
N PHE A 125 -8.11 13.49 14.87
CA PHE A 125 -7.96 12.12 14.43
C PHE A 125 -6.85 12.01 13.38
N LEU A 126 -5.75 11.36 13.75
CA LEU A 126 -4.55 11.22 12.91
C LEU A 126 -4.16 9.76 12.73
N TYR A 127 -3.62 9.42 11.53
CA TYR A 127 -3.34 8.03 11.17
C TYR A 127 -2.19 7.89 10.16
N GLU A 128 -1.16 8.75 10.28
CA GLU A 128 0.00 8.73 9.36
C GLU A 128 0.61 7.34 9.24
N ALA A 129 0.70 6.61 10.33
CA ALA A 129 1.30 5.28 10.39
C ALA A 129 0.48 4.16 9.72
N SER A 130 -0.73 4.42 9.25
CA SER A 130 -1.60 3.43 8.60
C SER A 130 -1.11 3.03 7.20
N VAL A 131 -0.38 3.91 6.51
CA VAL A 131 0.19 3.65 5.19
C VAL A 131 1.67 4.07 5.17
N GLY A 132 2.52 3.22 4.58
CA GLY A 132 3.92 3.54 4.37
C GLY A 132 4.79 3.51 5.64
N GLY A 133 4.24 3.11 6.79
CA GLY A 133 4.98 2.95 8.04
C GLY A 133 5.68 4.24 8.47
N GLY A 134 6.99 4.35 8.21
CA GLY A 134 7.77 5.54 8.53
C GLY A 134 7.84 6.59 7.41
N ILE A 135 7.16 6.36 6.29
CA ILE A 135 7.11 7.29 5.15
C ILE A 135 5.98 8.28 5.38
N PRO A 136 6.25 9.60 5.49
CA PRO A 136 5.19 10.59 5.57
C PRO A 136 4.46 10.70 4.24
N ILE A 137 3.17 10.37 4.19
CA ILE A 137 2.34 10.44 2.98
C ILE A 137 0.92 10.94 3.26
N ILE A 138 0.29 10.54 4.37
CA ILE A 138 -1.07 10.94 4.69
C ILE A 138 -1.14 12.46 4.88
N LYS A 139 -0.26 13.00 5.73
CA LYS A 139 -0.15 14.43 5.95
C LYS A 139 0.24 15.22 4.70
N PRO A 140 1.26 14.83 3.92
CA PRO A 140 1.51 15.44 2.62
C PRO A 140 0.30 15.51 1.70
N LEU A 141 -0.49 14.46 1.55
CA LEU A 141 -1.70 14.48 0.74
C LEU A 141 -2.76 15.45 1.29
N LYS A 142 -2.92 15.48 2.62
CA LYS A 142 -3.94 16.31 3.30
C LYS A 142 -3.57 17.77 3.43
N GLU A 143 -2.29 18.14 3.40
CA GLU A 143 -1.82 19.48 3.70
C GLU A 143 -0.87 20.05 2.65
N CYS A 144 0.24 19.35 2.34
CA CYS A 144 1.30 19.89 1.51
C CYS A 144 0.94 19.92 0.02
N LEU A 145 0.12 18.97 -0.45
CA LEU A 145 -0.25 18.78 -1.85
C LEU A 145 -1.65 19.32 -2.18
N THR A 146 -2.33 19.98 -1.24
CA THR A 146 -3.72 20.46 -1.40
C THR A 146 -3.93 21.49 -2.51
N ALA A 147 -2.85 22.15 -2.97
CA ALA A 147 -2.92 23.05 -4.12
C ALA A 147 -2.96 22.31 -5.48
N ASN A 148 -2.92 20.97 -5.47
CA ASN A 148 -2.85 20.15 -6.67
C ASN A 148 -4.14 19.36 -6.89
N SER A 149 -4.50 19.17 -8.16
CA SER A 149 -5.34 18.07 -8.56
C SER A 149 -4.45 16.86 -8.82
N ILE A 150 -4.60 15.82 -8.00
CA ILE A 150 -3.83 14.60 -8.15
C ILE A 150 -4.45 13.76 -9.25
N SER A 151 -3.68 13.45 -10.30
CA SER A 151 -4.11 12.58 -11.39
C SER A 151 -3.77 11.12 -11.16
N GLU A 152 -2.65 10.87 -10.45
CA GLU A 152 -2.14 9.53 -10.21
C GLU A 152 -1.43 9.41 -8.87
N ILE A 153 -1.63 8.26 -8.21
CA ILE A 153 -0.85 7.82 -7.07
C ILE A 153 -0.46 6.36 -7.26
N MET A 154 0.83 6.06 -7.13
CA MET A 154 1.34 4.70 -7.26
C MET A 154 2.28 4.38 -6.11
N GLY A 155 2.36 3.11 -5.72
CA GLY A 155 3.27 2.74 -4.66
C GLY A 155 3.72 1.29 -4.68
N VAL A 156 5.01 1.11 -4.34
CA VAL A 156 5.54 -0.12 -3.80
C VAL A 156 5.29 -0.06 -2.30
N VAL A 157 4.16 -0.60 -1.85
CA VAL A 157 3.66 -0.40 -0.47
C VAL A 157 3.69 -1.68 0.39
N ASN A 158 4.21 -2.78 -0.14
CA ASN A 158 4.41 -4.03 0.59
C ASN A 158 5.88 -4.46 0.52
N GLY A 159 6.57 -4.47 1.67
CA GLY A 159 8.00 -4.78 1.76
C GLY A 159 8.33 -6.25 1.50
N THR A 160 7.42 -7.18 1.83
CA THR A 160 7.61 -8.63 1.63
C THR A 160 7.66 -8.96 0.14
N THR A 161 6.65 -8.54 -0.62
CA THR A 161 6.58 -8.78 -2.07
C THR A 161 7.67 -8.05 -2.83
N ASN A 162 8.01 -6.81 -2.41
CA ASN A 162 9.14 -6.10 -3.01
C ASN A 162 10.48 -6.82 -2.76
N TYR A 163 10.70 -7.34 -1.54
CA TYR A 163 11.88 -8.17 -1.24
C TYR A 163 11.91 -9.43 -2.13
N MET A 164 10.77 -10.11 -2.26
CA MET A 164 10.67 -11.32 -3.07
C MET A 164 11.00 -11.04 -4.54
N LEU A 165 10.31 -10.10 -5.18
CA LEU A 165 10.54 -9.74 -6.59
C LEU A 165 11.97 -9.20 -6.81
N THR A 166 12.53 -8.43 -5.86
CA THR A 166 13.94 -8.00 -5.92
C THR A 166 14.87 -9.19 -5.93
N LYS A 167 14.67 -10.18 -5.05
CA LYS A 167 15.56 -11.37 -4.98
C LYS A 167 15.38 -12.31 -6.16
N MET A 168 14.18 -12.48 -6.68
CA MET A 168 13.96 -13.21 -7.93
C MET A 168 14.74 -12.56 -9.08
N THR A 169 14.67 -11.22 -9.17
CA THR A 169 15.38 -10.43 -10.20
C THR A 169 16.91 -10.50 -10.06
N GLU A 170 17.45 -10.32 -8.83
CA GLU A 170 18.90 -10.25 -8.61
C GLU A 170 19.60 -11.61 -8.61
N LYS A 171 18.90 -12.69 -8.26
CA LYS A 171 19.48 -14.01 -7.99
C LYS A 171 18.99 -15.09 -8.95
N HIS A 172 18.05 -14.78 -9.82
CA HIS A 172 17.43 -15.75 -10.74
C HIS A 172 16.99 -17.03 -10.00
N VAL A 173 16.17 -16.84 -8.97
CA VAL A 173 15.65 -17.91 -8.10
C VAL A 173 14.13 -17.90 -8.10
N SER A 174 13.55 -19.10 -7.93
CA SER A 174 12.10 -19.29 -8.00
C SER A 174 11.33 -18.59 -6.88
N TYR A 175 10.07 -18.32 -7.15
CA TYR A 175 9.11 -17.77 -6.19
C TYR A 175 9.13 -18.56 -4.87
N ASP A 176 9.03 -19.90 -4.92
CA ASP A 176 9.00 -20.76 -3.73
C ASP A 176 10.30 -20.69 -2.91
N ALA A 177 11.45 -20.64 -3.60
CA ALA A 177 12.73 -20.52 -2.92
C ALA A 177 12.89 -19.19 -2.20
N VAL A 178 12.39 -18.10 -2.79
CA VAL A 178 12.44 -16.77 -2.19
C VAL A 178 11.42 -16.63 -1.07
N LEU A 179 10.22 -17.19 -1.22
CA LEU A 179 9.19 -17.18 -0.17
C LEU A 179 9.72 -17.86 1.11
N ARG A 180 10.31 -19.06 0.99
CA ARG A 180 10.94 -19.74 2.14
C ARG A 180 11.99 -18.86 2.82
N ARG A 181 12.86 -18.20 2.05
CA ARG A 181 13.87 -17.28 2.60
C ARG A 181 13.27 -16.06 3.27
N ALA A 182 12.15 -15.55 2.75
CA ALA A 182 11.43 -14.42 3.36
C ALA A 182 10.84 -14.84 4.73
N GLN A 183 10.29 -16.05 4.81
CA GLN A 183 9.78 -16.62 6.07
C GLN A 183 10.90 -16.85 7.09
N GLU A 184 12.02 -17.46 6.69
CA GLU A 184 13.20 -17.66 7.56
C GLU A 184 13.75 -16.35 8.13
N LYS A 185 13.64 -15.25 7.38
CA LYS A 185 14.08 -13.91 7.81
C LYS A 185 13.02 -13.15 8.60
N GLY A 186 11.83 -13.70 8.75
CA GLY A 186 10.69 -13.04 9.40
C GLY A 186 10.09 -11.87 8.59
N TYR A 187 10.31 -11.81 7.28
CA TYR A 187 9.67 -10.84 6.38
C TYR A 187 8.29 -11.31 5.92
N ALA A 188 8.07 -12.62 5.82
CA ALA A 188 6.79 -13.24 5.56
C ALA A 188 6.36 -14.11 6.74
N GLU A 189 5.08 -14.13 7.03
CA GLU A 189 4.49 -15.03 8.03
C GLU A 189 4.34 -16.46 7.46
N ALA A 190 3.96 -17.43 8.33
CA ALA A 190 3.67 -18.79 7.90
C ALA A 190 2.54 -18.85 6.87
N ASN A 191 1.51 -18.01 7.02
CA ASN A 191 0.52 -17.74 5.99
C ASN A 191 0.82 -16.39 5.34
N PRO A 192 1.46 -16.36 4.14
CA PRO A 192 1.89 -15.13 3.50
C PRO A 192 0.80 -14.47 2.64
N SER A 193 -0.43 -15.04 2.56
CA SER A 193 -1.49 -14.62 1.62
C SER A 193 -1.79 -13.12 1.67
N ALA A 194 -1.80 -12.52 2.88
CA ALA A 194 -2.03 -11.08 3.00
C ALA A 194 -1.02 -10.24 2.18
N ASP A 195 0.23 -10.71 2.08
CA ASP A 195 1.29 -10.05 1.32
C ASP A 195 1.25 -10.47 -0.15
N VAL A 196 1.40 -11.79 -0.42
CA VAL A 196 1.66 -12.29 -1.78
C VAL A 196 0.45 -12.22 -2.71
N ASP A 197 -0.77 -12.27 -2.14
CA ASP A 197 -2.01 -12.08 -2.90
C ASP A 197 -2.38 -10.59 -3.06
N GLY A 198 -1.59 -9.66 -2.47
CA GLY A 198 -1.75 -8.23 -2.63
C GLY A 198 -2.76 -7.55 -1.69
N LEU A 199 -3.34 -8.28 -0.72
CA LEU A 199 -4.41 -7.78 0.13
C LEU A 199 -3.95 -6.65 1.07
N ASP A 200 -2.73 -6.73 1.62
CA ASP A 200 -2.12 -5.64 2.39
C ASP A 200 -1.93 -4.38 1.54
N ALA A 201 -1.44 -4.54 0.32
CA ALA A 201 -1.27 -3.43 -0.61
C ALA A 201 -2.61 -2.82 -1.03
N ALA A 202 -3.67 -3.65 -1.16
CA ALA A 202 -5.01 -3.17 -1.53
C ALA A 202 -5.65 -2.28 -0.46
N ARG A 203 -5.52 -2.62 0.83
CA ARG A 203 -5.97 -1.73 1.92
C ARG A 203 -5.28 -0.38 1.88
N LYS A 204 -3.97 -0.39 1.65
CA LYS A 204 -3.19 0.86 1.53
C LYS A 204 -3.56 1.64 0.26
N ALA A 205 -3.84 0.96 -0.86
CA ALA A 205 -4.31 1.57 -2.09
C ALA A 205 -5.66 2.29 -1.88
N ALA A 206 -6.60 1.65 -1.19
CA ALA A 206 -7.90 2.24 -0.86
C ALA A 206 -7.74 3.54 -0.05
N ILE A 207 -6.89 3.53 0.99
CA ILE A 207 -6.62 4.72 1.81
C ILE A 207 -5.98 5.83 0.98
N LEU A 208 -4.93 5.50 0.22
CA LEU A 208 -4.20 6.47 -0.60
C LEU A 208 -5.09 7.09 -1.68
N ALA A 209 -5.89 6.28 -2.38
CA ALA A 209 -6.80 6.73 -3.42
C ALA A 209 -7.95 7.58 -2.84
N SER A 210 -8.47 7.21 -1.65
CA SER A 210 -9.50 8.00 -0.97
C SER A 210 -9.02 9.42 -0.69
N LEU A 211 -7.78 9.57 -0.24
CA LEU A 211 -7.19 10.88 0.06
C LEU A 211 -6.79 11.63 -1.22
N ALA A 212 -6.13 10.96 -2.16
CA ALA A 212 -5.64 11.59 -3.38
C ALA A 212 -6.77 12.12 -4.27
N PHE A 213 -7.91 11.42 -4.29
CA PHE A 213 -9.04 11.76 -5.18
C PHE A 213 -10.24 12.33 -4.45
N ASP A 214 -10.11 12.57 -3.14
CA ASP A 214 -11.19 13.13 -2.31
C ASP A 214 -12.52 12.38 -2.52
N THR A 215 -12.53 11.10 -2.23
CA THR A 215 -13.70 10.19 -2.36
C THR A 215 -13.52 8.96 -1.48
N VAL A 216 -14.61 8.31 -1.11
CA VAL A 216 -14.55 7.06 -0.32
C VAL A 216 -14.28 5.88 -1.25
N ILE A 217 -13.13 5.24 -1.08
CA ILE A 217 -12.75 3.98 -1.72
C ILE A 217 -12.64 2.92 -0.62
N GLY A 218 -13.46 1.87 -0.70
CA GLY A 218 -13.38 0.71 0.20
C GLY A 218 -12.35 -0.31 -0.30
N PHE A 219 -11.97 -1.24 0.59
CA PHE A 219 -11.10 -2.37 0.21
C PHE A 219 -11.70 -3.20 -0.94
N GLU A 220 -13.03 -3.39 -0.95
CA GLU A 220 -13.75 -4.16 -1.98
C GLU A 220 -13.82 -3.45 -3.35
N ASP A 221 -13.58 -2.15 -3.38
CA ASP A 221 -13.52 -1.36 -4.61
C ASP A 221 -12.16 -1.54 -5.35
N VAL A 222 -11.17 -2.19 -4.73
CA VAL A 222 -9.81 -2.37 -5.29
C VAL A 222 -9.72 -3.70 -6.04
N SER A 223 -9.39 -3.67 -7.32
CA SER A 223 -9.06 -4.89 -8.08
C SER A 223 -7.67 -5.39 -7.68
N VAL A 224 -7.56 -6.67 -7.31
CA VAL A 224 -6.33 -7.22 -6.72
C VAL A 224 -5.83 -8.43 -7.50
N GLU A 225 -4.54 -8.41 -7.83
CA GLU A 225 -3.80 -9.52 -8.43
C GLU A 225 -2.46 -9.68 -7.71
N GLY A 226 -2.17 -10.88 -7.18
CA GLY A 226 -0.95 -11.19 -6.43
C GLY A 226 0.24 -11.52 -7.32
N ILE A 227 1.35 -11.96 -6.70
CA ILE A 227 2.62 -12.25 -7.39
C ILE A 227 2.92 -13.75 -7.55
N SER A 228 2.04 -14.63 -7.10
CA SER A 228 2.31 -16.08 -7.02
C SER A 228 2.51 -16.74 -8.41
N HIS A 229 1.97 -16.14 -9.46
CA HIS A 229 2.08 -16.62 -10.84
C HIS A 229 3.31 -16.06 -11.59
N ILE A 230 4.07 -15.16 -10.99
CA ILE A 230 5.26 -14.58 -11.64
C ILE A 230 6.41 -15.58 -11.62
N THR A 231 6.97 -15.86 -12.80
CA THR A 231 8.05 -16.81 -12.97
C THR A 231 9.41 -16.14 -13.18
N GLU A 232 10.48 -16.94 -13.05
CA GLU A 232 11.86 -16.50 -13.34
C GLU A 232 12.01 -16.09 -14.81
N ASP A 233 11.38 -16.84 -15.72
CA ASP A 233 11.43 -16.55 -17.15
C ASP A 233 10.78 -15.20 -17.48
N ASP A 234 9.62 -14.90 -16.87
CA ASP A 234 8.96 -13.61 -17.07
C ASP A 234 9.87 -12.45 -16.64
N ILE A 235 10.56 -12.62 -15.49
CA ILE A 235 11.51 -11.63 -14.99
C ILE A 235 12.69 -11.48 -15.96
N GLU A 236 13.25 -12.57 -16.45
CA GLU A 236 14.39 -12.54 -17.37
C GLU A 236 14.02 -11.88 -18.71
N TYR A 237 12.87 -12.25 -19.29
CA TYR A 237 12.36 -11.58 -20.49
C TYR A 237 12.10 -10.09 -20.26
N GLY A 238 11.50 -9.75 -19.12
CA GLY A 238 11.27 -8.34 -18.73
C GLY A 238 12.59 -7.56 -18.63
N LEU A 239 13.62 -8.12 -17.99
CA LEU A 239 14.95 -7.51 -17.88
C LEU A 239 15.60 -7.26 -19.24
N ASN A 240 15.48 -8.23 -20.17
CA ASN A 240 16.01 -8.13 -21.53
C ASN A 240 15.26 -7.07 -22.36
N LEU A 241 13.98 -6.85 -22.07
CA LEU A 241 13.16 -5.79 -22.66
C LEU A 241 13.36 -4.41 -21.99
N GLY A 242 14.20 -4.31 -20.95
CA GLY A 242 14.49 -3.06 -20.25
C GLY A 242 13.54 -2.73 -19.10
N TYR A 243 12.77 -3.70 -18.63
CA TYR A 243 11.82 -3.56 -17.53
C TYR A 243 12.32 -4.22 -16.24
N VAL A 244 11.69 -3.85 -15.12
CA VAL A 244 11.73 -4.57 -13.85
C VAL A 244 10.30 -4.79 -13.38
N ILE A 245 10.05 -5.89 -12.68
CA ILE A 245 8.72 -6.20 -12.18
C ILE A 245 8.54 -5.72 -10.73
N LYS A 246 7.40 -5.12 -10.43
CA LYS A 246 6.98 -4.69 -9.09
C LYS A 246 5.52 -5.05 -8.84
N LEU A 247 5.14 -5.30 -7.59
CA LEU A 247 3.73 -5.26 -7.19
C LEU A 247 3.39 -3.82 -6.85
N LEU A 248 2.50 -3.19 -7.60
CA LEU A 248 2.10 -1.79 -7.39
C LEU A 248 0.67 -1.68 -6.89
N ALA A 249 0.49 -0.83 -5.89
CA ALA A 249 -0.77 -0.14 -5.65
C ALA A 249 -0.86 1.03 -6.63
N VAL A 250 -1.96 1.11 -7.39
CA VAL A 250 -2.18 2.13 -8.42
C VAL A 250 -3.54 2.76 -8.21
N GLY A 251 -3.58 4.08 -8.14
CA GLY A 251 -4.79 4.88 -8.17
C GLY A 251 -4.70 5.91 -9.30
N ARG A 252 -5.72 6.02 -10.14
CA ARG A 252 -5.80 7.01 -11.25
C ARG A 252 -7.17 7.66 -11.31
N ASN A 253 -7.17 8.96 -11.54
CA ASN A 253 -8.38 9.69 -11.86
C ASN A 253 -8.52 9.77 -13.38
N THR A 254 -9.46 9.02 -13.96
CA THR A 254 -9.66 8.89 -15.41
C THR A 254 -11.03 9.42 -15.84
N GLU A 255 -11.24 9.62 -17.13
CA GLU A 255 -12.54 9.98 -17.69
C GLU A 255 -13.63 8.93 -17.42
N GLU A 256 -13.25 7.65 -17.31
CA GLU A 256 -14.14 6.54 -17.01
C GLU A 256 -14.50 6.43 -15.53
N GLY A 257 -13.79 7.13 -14.66
CA GLY A 257 -13.92 7.12 -13.21
C GLY A 257 -12.60 6.87 -12.50
N ILE A 258 -12.66 6.68 -11.18
CA ILE A 258 -11.48 6.38 -10.37
C ILE A 258 -11.10 4.91 -10.57
N ASP A 259 -9.89 4.67 -11.03
CA ASP A 259 -9.28 3.35 -11.20
C ASP A 259 -8.37 3.06 -10.01
N VAL A 260 -8.67 2.01 -9.23
CA VAL A 260 -7.83 1.59 -8.10
C VAL A 260 -7.52 0.11 -8.18
N ARG A 261 -6.23 -0.22 -8.21
CA ARG A 261 -5.76 -1.59 -8.44
C ARG A 261 -4.50 -1.91 -7.65
N VAL A 262 -4.31 -3.21 -7.38
CA VAL A 262 -3.02 -3.79 -6.98
C VAL A 262 -2.70 -4.93 -7.93
N HIS A 263 -1.56 -4.87 -8.60
CA HIS A 263 -1.16 -5.92 -9.53
C HIS A 263 0.36 -5.90 -9.79
N PRO A 264 0.94 -7.03 -10.25
CA PRO A 264 2.28 -7.03 -10.83
C PRO A 264 2.31 -6.17 -12.08
N VAL A 265 3.41 -5.44 -12.26
CA VAL A 265 3.61 -4.60 -13.45
C VAL A 265 5.08 -4.55 -13.83
N PHE A 266 5.36 -4.62 -15.11
CA PHE A 266 6.66 -4.31 -15.66
C PHE A 266 6.83 -2.80 -15.78
N LEU A 267 7.77 -2.24 -15.00
CA LEU A 267 8.17 -0.84 -15.04
C LEU A 267 9.42 -0.65 -15.88
N PRO A 268 9.50 0.37 -16.74
CA PRO A 268 10.77 0.76 -17.36
C PRO A 268 11.83 0.99 -16.30
N LYS A 269 13.07 0.57 -16.55
CA LYS A 269 14.19 0.79 -15.62
C LYS A 269 14.44 2.26 -15.29
N THR A 270 13.96 3.17 -16.13
CA THR A 270 14.02 4.61 -15.94
C THR A 270 12.97 5.17 -15.00
N HIS A 271 11.91 4.40 -14.69
CA HIS A 271 10.86 4.85 -13.78
C HIS A 271 11.37 4.95 -12.33
N PRO A 272 11.07 6.01 -11.55
CA PRO A 272 11.60 6.18 -10.18
C PRO A 272 11.31 4.97 -9.28
N LEU A 273 10.11 4.39 -9.34
CA LEU A 273 9.73 3.20 -8.55
C LEU A 273 10.51 1.93 -8.92
N ALA A 274 11.11 1.85 -10.11
CA ALA A 274 11.91 0.71 -10.54
C ALA A 274 13.15 0.50 -9.64
N SER A 275 13.70 1.57 -9.09
CA SER A 275 14.88 1.55 -8.21
C SER A 275 14.58 1.16 -6.76
N VAL A 276 13.30 1.05 -6.37
CA VAL A 276 12.88 0.71 -5.00
C VAL A 276 13.05 -0.79 -4.77
N ASN A 277 14.12 -1.19 -4.09
CA ASN A 277 14.51 -2.59 -3.91
C ASN A 277 14.46 -3.05 -2.45
N GLY A 278 14.51 -4.38 -2.25
CA GLY A 278 14.53 -5.01 -0.92
C GLY A 278 13.24 -4.77 -0.16
N VAL A 279 13.33 -4.45 1.12
CA VAL A 279 12.19 -4.22 2.02
C VAL A 279 11.71 -2.75 2.03
N PHE A 280 12.28 -1.90 1.17
CA PHE A 280 11.90 -0.50 1.10
C PHE A 280 10.59 -0.31 0.33
N ASN A 281 9.88 0.74 0.69
CA ASN A 281 8.65 1.18 0.07
C ASN A 281 8.83 2.56 -0.54
N ALA A 282 8.00 2.90 -1.50
CA ALA A 282 7.88 4.26 -2.02
C ALA A 282 6.46 4.51 -2.53
N ILE A 283 6.01 5.75 -2.39
CA ILE A 283 4.76 6.24 -2.95
C ILE A 283 5.10 7.39 -3.90
N PHE A 284 4.68 7.26 -5.13
CA PHE A 284 4.80 8.23 -6.20
C PHE A 284 3.46 8.92 -6.38
N VAL A 285 3.47 10.24 -6.49
CA VAL A 285 2.28 11.07 -6.66
C VAL A 285 2.51 12.00 -7.83
N ARG A 286 1.51 12.11 -8.71
CA ARG A 286 1.50 13.08 -9.82
C ARG A 286 0.40 14.10 -9.62
N GLY A 287 0.79 15.36 -9.53
CA GLY A 287 -0.14 16.48 -9.44
C GLY A 287 0.05 17.47 -10.60
N ASN A 288 -1.02 18.15 -10.97
CA ASN A 288 -1.02 19.07 -12.10
C ASN A 288 -0.12 20.32 -11.94
N VAL A 289 0.28 20.65 -10.71
CA VAL A 289 1.14 21.80 -10.41
C VAL A 289 2.54 21.37 -9.95
N ILE A 290 2.62 20.40 -9.02
CA ILE A 290 3.90 19.89 -8.52
C ILE A 290 4.63 19.01 -9.54
N GLY A 291 3.91 18.41 -10.48
CA GLY A 291 4.44 17.34 -11.31
C GLY A 291 4.60 16.04 -10.51
N ASP A 292 5.74 15.38 -10.70
CA ASP A 292 6.05 14.10 -10.08
C ASP A 292 6.75 14.29 -8.73
N ALA A 293 6.24 13.64 -7.69
CA ALA A 293 6.86 13.58 -6.37
C ALA A 293 6.95 12.12 -5.89
N MET A 294 8.01 11.77 -5.18
CA MET A 294 8.18 10.44 -4.62
C MET A 294 8.60 10.49 -3.15
N PHE A 295 7.92 9.70 -2.31
CA PHE A 295 8.20 9.53 -0.90
C PHE A 295 8.75 8.12 -0.69
N TYR A 296 9.96 8.01 -0.14
CA TYR A 296 10.70 6.75 -0.05
C TYR A 296 11.19 6.51 1.37
N GLY A 297 11.15 5.26 1.83
CA GLY A 297 11.66 4.89 3.15
C GLY A 297 11.31 3.45 3.55
N ARG A 298 11.33 3.20 4.86
CA ARG A 298 10.91 1.91 5.43
C ARG A 298 9.39 1.88 5.60
N GLY A 299 8.73 0.98 4.89
CA GLY A 299 7.27 0.83 4.90
C GLY A 299 6.71 0.11 6.12
N ALA A 300 7.56 -0.51 6.95
CA ALA A 300 7.19 -1.22 8.17
C ALA A 300 8.36 -1.29 9.15
N GLY A 301 8.08 -1.74 10.37
CA GLY A 301 9.07 -1.93 11.42
C GLY A 301 8.74 -1.14 12.69
N SER A 302 9.24 -1.60 13.85
CA SER A 302 8.90 -1.02 15.15
C SER A 302 9.19 0.49 15.21
N LEU A 303 10.43 0.90 15.04
CA LEU A 303 10.83 2.31 15.13
C LEU A 303 10.36 3.17 13.94
N PRO A 304 10.42 2.70 12.66
CA PRO A 304 9.89 3.50 11.56
C PRO A 304 8.40 3.83 11.73
N THR A 305 7.56 2.84 12.03
CA THR A 305 6.12 3.05 12.25
C THR A 305 5.87 3.91 13.49
N ALA A 306 6.60 3.67 14.58
CA ALA A 306 6.51 4.52 15.78
C ALA A 306 6.90 5.98 15.51
N SER A 307 7.80 6.25 14.58
CA SER A 307 8.15 7.63 14.19
C SER A 307 6.94 8.40 13.67
N ALA A 308 6.12 7.78 12.82
CA ALA A 308 4.90 8.38 12.29
C ALA A 308 3.82 8.55 13.40
N VAL A 309 3.61 7.51 14.23
CA VAL A 309 2.69 7.60 15.38
C VAL A 309 3.08 8.73 16.33
N VAL A 310 4.37 8.84 16.67
CA VAL A 310 4.85 9.91 17.58
C VAL A 310 4.77 11.29 16.93
N ALA A 311 4.94 11.39 15.61
CA ALA A 311 4.72 12.64 14.89
C ALA A 311 3.26 13.11 15.00
N ASP A 312 2.29 12.21 14.86
CA ASP A 312 0.87 12.49 15.07
C ASP A 312 0.57 12.90 16.51
N ILE A 313 1.16 12.21 17.50
CA ILE A 313 1.04 12.60 18.94
C ILE A 313 1.59 14.00 19.18
N ILE A 314 2.75 14.36 18.61
CA ILE A 314 3.36 15.68 18.71
C ILE A 314 2.45 16.76 18.12
N GLU A 315 1.79 16.47 17.00
CA GLU A 315 0.86 17.39 16.36
C GLU A 315 -0.34 17.67 17.26
N ILE A 316 -1.02 16.64 17.74
CA ILE A 316 -2.12 16.78 18.70
C ILE A 316 -1.66 17.52 19.96
N ALA A 317 -0.47 17.21 20.47
CA ALA A 317 0.07 17.91 21.64
C ALA A 317 0.25 19.42 21.41
N ARG A 318 0.69 19.83 20.22
CA ARG A 318 0.76 21.25 19.83
C ARG A 318 -0.61 21.90 19.79
N ASP A 319 -1.59 21.20 19.23
CA ASP A 319 -2.96 21.72 19.14
C ASP A 319 -3.61 21.87 20.51
N ILE A 320 -3.38 20.93 21.43
CA ILE A 320 -3.82 21.05 22.84
C ILE A 320 -3.17 22.26 23.49
N VAL A 321 -1.84 22.42 23.38
CA VAL A 321 -1.11 23.56 24.00
C VAL A 321 -1.56 24.90 23.44
N SER A 322 -1.85 24.94 22.13
CA SER A 322 -2.27 26.15 21.44
C SER A 322 -3.78 26.45 21.54
N GLY A 323 -4.57 25.52 22.07
CA GLY A 323 -6.03 25.62 22.08
C GLY A 323 -6.67 25.57 20.69
N THR A 324 -6.06 24.81 19.77
CA THR A 324 -6.46 24.73 18.36
C THR A 324 -6.94 23.33 17.94
N THR A 325 -7.27 22.48 18.90
CA THR A 325 -7.81 21.14 18.66
C THR A 325 -9.11 21.16 17.86
N GLY A 326 -9.34 20.12 17.04
CA GLY A 326 -10.54 20.00 16.20
C GLY A 326 -10.63 21.01 15.06
N ARG A 327 -9.58 21.81 14.80
CA ARG A 327 -9.58 22.85 13.76
C ARG A 327 -9.51 22.28 12.35
N MET A 328 -8.75 21.23 12.15
CA MET A 328 -8.56 20.58 10.85
C MET A 328 -9.67 19.55 10.60
N LYS A 329 -10.84 20.03 10.18
CA LYS A 329 -11.97 19.18 9.81
C LYS A 329 -11.77 18.64 8.40
N TYR A 330 -11.15 17.48 8.29
CA TYR A 330 -11.05 16.82 7.01
C TYR A 330 -12.36 16.06 6.73
N ARG A 331 -12.98 16.34 5.61
CA ARG A 331 -14.16 15.62 5.12
C ARG A 331 -13.78 14.96 3.81
N ILE A 332 -14.08 13.69 3.68
CA ILE A 332 -13.97 13.03 2.38
C ILE A 332 -15.17 13.44 1.54
N GLY A 333 -14.93 13.78 0.29
CA GLY A 333 -15.95 14.16 -0.67
C GLY A 333 -16.94 13.04 -0.98
N GLU A 334 -17.92 13.34 -1.83
CA GLU A 334 -18.93 12.38 -2.24
C GLU A 334 -18.30 11.16 -2.96
N LYS A 335 -18.99 10.01 -2.90
CA LYS A 335 -18.55 8.80 -3.59
C LYS A 335 -18.54 9.03 -5.10
N LYS A 336 -17.35 9.03 -5.70
CA LYS A 336 -17.15 9.15 -7.15
C LYS A 336 -17.36 7.81 -7.84
N LYS A 337 -17.63 7.88 -9.16
CA LYS A 337 -17.75 6.69 -10.00
C LYS A 337 -16.40 5.98 -10.08
N LEU A 338 -16.42 4.67 -9.93
CA LEU A 338 -15.26 3.80 -10.15
C LEU A 338 -15.14 3.43 -11.63
N CYS A 339 -13.92 3.31 -12.12
CA CYS A 339 -13.63 2.78 -13.43
C CYS A 339 -13.79 1.25 -13.40
N PRO A 340 -14.64 0.65 -14.26
CA PRO A 340 -14.70 -0.79 -14.38
C PRO A 340 -13.34 -1.36 -14.82
N VAL A 341 -12.92 -2.49 -14.26
CA VAL A 341 -11.61 -3.09 -14.54
C VAL A 341 -11.41 -3.37 -16.04
N GLU A 342 -12.47 -3.74 -16.74
CA GLU A 342 -12.46 -4.03 -18.18
C GLU A 342 -12.10 -2.82 -19.04
N LYS A 343 -12.39 -1.60 -18.55
CA LYS A 343 -12.11 -0.35 -19.22
C LYS A 343 -10.75 0.23 -18.89
N THR A 344 -10.07 -0.32 -17.87
CA THR A 344 -8.71 0.14 -17.53
C THR A 344 -7.75 -0.10 -18.68
N ARG A 345 -6.82 0.82 -18.90
CA ARG A 345 -5.90 0.78 -20.04
C ARG A 345 -4.47 0.54 -19.57
N SER A 346 -3.75 -0.30 -20.31
CA SER A 346 -2.32 -0.58 -20.12
C SER A 346 -1.74 -1.21 -21.38
N SER A 347 -0.44 -1.19 -21.54
CA SER A 347 0.25 -2.16 -22.37
C SER A 347 0.34 -3.51 -21.64
N TYR A 348 0.47 -4.61 -22.38
CA TYR A 348 0.52 -5.95 -21.81
C TYR A 348 1.69 -6.74 -22.38
N TYR A 349 2.36 -7.47 -21.51
CA TYR A 349 3.30 -8.53 -21.81
C TYR A 349 2.55 -9.85 -21.80
N LEU A 350 2.70 -10.63 -22.88
CA LEU A 350 2.19 -11.99 -22.99
C LEU A 350 3.35 -12.93 -23.28
N ARG A 351 3.41 -14.07 -22.58
CA ARG A 351 4.33 -15.18 -22.88
C ARG A 351 3.53 -16.41 -23.26
N LEU A 352 3.85 -16.95 -24.44
CA LEU A 352 3.16 -18.05 -25.09
C LEU A 352 4.13 -19.20 -25.32
N VAL A 353 3.67 -20.44 -25.15
CA VAL A 353 4.33 -21.65 -25.69
C VAL A 353 3.53 -22.10 -26.89
N VAL A 354 4.18 -22.28 -28.01
CA VAL A 354 3.56 -22.54 -29.33
C VAL A 354 4.32 -23.59 -30.12
N ALA A 355 3.63 -24.25 -31.06
CA ALA A 355 4.31 -25.14 -32.00
C ALA A 355 5.40 -24.40 -32.80
N ASP A 356 6.58 -24.99 -32.98
CA ASP A 356 7.65 -24.40 -33.80
C ASP A 356 7.48 -24.83 -35.28
N GLU A 357 6.49 -24.22 -35.91
CA GLU A 357 6.12 -24.50 -37.30
C GLU A 357 5.98 -23.24 -38.15
N PRO A 358 6.26 -23.27 -39.46
CA PRO A 358 6.04 -22.17 -40.36
C PRO A 358 4.58 -21.72 -40.35
N GLY A 359 4.36 -20.39 -40.19
CA GLY A 359 3.01 -19.77 -40.18
C GLY A 359 2.42 -19.49 -38.79
N VAL A 360 2.91 -20.13 -37.72
CA VAL A 360 2.39 -19.99 -36.36
C VAL A 360 2.42 -18.52 -35.88
N LEU A 361 3.53 -17.82 -36.10
CA LEU A 361 3.63 -16.41 -35.74
C LEU A 361 2.59 -15.54 -36.49
N GLY A 362 2.31 -15.90 -37.76
CA GLY A 362 1.29 -15.20 -38.56
C GLY A 362 -0.11 -15.39 -37.99
N GLU A 363 -0.46 -16.61 -37.58
CA GLU A 363 -1.75 -16.93 -36.97
C GLU A 363 -1.95 -16.20 -35.62
N ILE A 364 -0.90 -16.15 -34.80
CA ILE A 364 -0.88 -15.39 -33.54
C ILE A 364 -1.09 -13.91 -33.81
N ALA A 365 -0.34 -13.31 -34.74
CA ALA A 365 -0.44 -11.90 -35.08
C ALA A 365 -1.84 -11.52 -35.62
N MET A 366 -2.43 -12.38 -36.46
CA MET A 366 -3.80 -12.19 -36.94
C MET A 366 -4.83 -12.26 -35.80
N THR A 367 -4.60 -13.10 -34.81
CA THR A 367 -5.49 -13.22 -33.63
C THR A 367 -5.46 -11.96 -32.79
N PHE A 368 -4.28 -11.39 -32.53
CA PHE A 368 -4.16 -10.07 -31.89
C PHE A 368 -4.90 -8.99 -32.71
N GLY A 369 -4.71 -8.96 -34.04
CA GLY A 369 -5.38 -8.00 -34.90
C GLY A 369 -6.91 -8.11 -34.88
N ARG A 370 -7.47 -9.32 -34.85
CA ARG A 370 -8.92 -9.56 -34.73
C ARG A 370 -9.48 -9.08 -33.38
N ALA A 371 -8.67 -9.12 -32.31
CA ALA A 371 -9.00 -8.61 -30.99
C ALA A 371 -8.74 -7.08 -30.85
N GLU A 372 -8.40 -6.40 -31.96
CA GLU A 372 -8.04 -4.97 -31.99
C GLU A 372 -6.82 -4.63 -31.10
N VAL A 373 -5.93 -5.59 -30.89
CA VAL A 373 -4.71 -5.43 -30.09
C VAL A 373 -3.51 -5.25 -31.02
N SER A 374 -2.90 -4.06 -31.00
CA SER A 374 -1.67 -3.75 -31.73
C SER A 374 -0.44 -4.20 -30.94
N LEU A 375 0.52 -4.82 -31.64
CA LEU A 375 1.76 -5.29 -31.06
C LEU A 375 2.87 -4.25 -31.20
N LYS A 376 3.57 -3.98 -30.07
CA LYS A 376 4.75 -3.11 -30.01
C LYS A 376 6.03 -3.88 -30.30
N SER A 377 6.14 -5.09 -29.74
CA SER A 377 7.28 -6.00 -30.00
C SER A 377 6.85 -7.44 -29.90
N VAL A 378 7.55 -8.29 -30.65
CA VAL A 378 7.43 -9.76 -30.61
C VAL A 378 8.83 -10.33 -30.63
N ILE A 379 9.11 -11.28 -29.73
CA ILE A 379 10.39 -11.97 -29.61
C ILE A 379 10.13 -13.47 -29.56
N GLN A 380 10.85 -14.23 -30.37
CA GLN A 380 10.94 -15.69 -30.30
C GLN A 380 12.43 -16.01 -30.05
N ALA A 381 12.77 -16.37 -28.83
CA ALA A 381 14.18 -16.48 -28.41
C ALA A 381 14.54 -17.83 -27.81
N ARG A 382 13.57 -18.63 -27.42
CA ARG A 382 13.80 -19.91 -26.72
C ARG A 382 12.91 -21.02 -27.26
N TRP A 383 13.32 -22.26 -26.98
CA TRP A 383 12.56 -23.46 -27.19
C TRP A 383 12.40 -24.20 -25.86
N THR A 384 11.28 -24.88 -25.68
CA THR A 384 11.06 -25.78 -24.56
C THR A 384 11.85 -27.07 -24.75
N GLU A 385 11.95 -27.88 -23.70
CA GLU A 385 12.58 -29.21 -23.80
C GLU A 385 11.84 -30.14 -24.78
N GLU A 386 10.53 -29.94 -24.96
CA GLU A 386 9.67 -30.66 -25.89
C GLU A 386 9.83 -30.19 -27.36
N GLY A 387 10.55 -29.10 -27.58
CA GLY A 387 10.81 -28.55 -28.92
C GLY A 387 9.78 -27.53 -29.39
N ASP A 388 8.84 -27.14 -28.55
CA ASP A 388 7.93 -26.02 -28.81
C ASP A 388 8.66 -24.67 -28.66
N ALA A 389 8.23 -23.62 -29.37
CA ALA A 389 8.82 -22.30 -29.30
C ALA A 389 8.17 -21.44 -28.19
N GLU A 390 8.98 -20.61 -27.52
CA GLU A 390 8.46 -19.54 -26.67
C GLU A 390 8.40 -18.22 -27.43
N ILE A 391 7.21 -17.59 -27.42
CA ILE A 391 6.97 -16.26 -27.99
C ILE A 391 6.60 -15.31 -26.86
N VAL A 392 7.29 -14.17 -26.81
CA VAL A 392 6.95 -13.04 -25.95
C VAL A 392 6.44 -11.89 -26.83
N ALA A 393 5.26 -11.40 -26.52
CA ALA A 393 4.65 -10.24 -27.19
C ALA A 393 4.42 -9.11 -26.16
N VAL A 394 4.69 -7.87 -26.58
CA VAL A 394 4.31 -6.65 -25.85
C VAL A 394 3.35 -5.86 -26.71
N THR A 395 2.20 -5.49 -26.16
CA THR A 395 1.17 -4.73 -26.87
C THR A 395 1.42 -3.22 -26.75
N HIS A 396 0.82 -2.44 -27.65
CA HIS A 396 0.52 -1.04 -27.35
C HIS A 396 -0.57 -0.94 -26.28
N VAL A 397 -0.89 0.28 -25.83
CA VAL A 397 -1.93 0.54 -24.82
C VAL A 397 -3.30 0.11 -25.33
N VAL A 398 -3.93 -0.81 -24.61
CA VAL A 398 -5.27 -1.34 -24.91
C VAL A 398 -6.11 -1.42 -23.64
N THR A 399 -7.40 -1.64 -23.76
CA THR A 399 -8.26 -1.92 -22.59
C THR A 399 -7.96 -3.31 -22.03
N HIS A 400 -8.21 -3.50 -20.73
CA HIS A 400 -8.09 -4.83 -20.12
C HIS A 400 -9.01 -5.85 -20.80
N ALA A 401 -10.21 -5.44 -21.21
CA ALA A 401 -11.12 -6.30 -21.97
C ALA A 401 -10.50 -6.81 -23.27
N ALA A 402 -9.88 -5.94 -24.06
CA ALA A 402 -9.26 -6.33 -25.33
C ALA A 402 -8.06 -7.27 -25.12
N ALA A 403 -7.20 -6.97 -24.13
CA ALA A 403 -6.06 -7.83 -23.79
C ALA A 403 -6.50 -9.23 -23.32
N SER A 404 -7.54 -9.30 -22.47
CA SER A 404 -8.09 -10.56 -21.98
C SER A 404 -8.75 -11.36 -23.10
N ALA A 405 -9.53 -10.71 -23.98
CA ALA A 405 -10.13 -11.35 -25.14
C ALA A 405 -9.07 -11.91 -26.10
N ALA A 406 -8.00 -11.16 -26.33
CA ALA A 406 -6.86 -11.65 -27.13
C ALA A 406 -6.21 -12.89 -26.49
N ALA A 407 -5.96 -12.88 -25.18
CA ALA A 407 -5.39 -14.01 -24.47
C ALA A 407 -6.29 -15.26 -24.55
N GLU A 408 -7.60 -15.12 -24.40
CA GLU A 408 -8.56 -16.22 -24.54
C GLU A 408 -8.61 -16.75 -25.99
N ALA A 409 -8.62 -15.87 -26.99
CA ALA A 409 -8.60 -16.27 -28.37
C ALA A 409 -7.29 -17.01 -28.74
N LEU A 410 -6.15 -16.59 -28.19
CA LEU A 410 -4.87 -17.28 -28.36
C LEU A 410 -4.88 -18.67 -27.73
N ARG A 411 -5.44 -18.84 -26.52
CA ARG A 411 -5.59 -20.16 -25.86
C ARG A 411 -6.41 -21.14 -26.70
N ALA A 412 -7.35 -20.64 -27.51
CA ALA A 412 -8.18 -21.47 -28.37
C ALA A 412 -7.49 -21.91 -29.66
N LEU A 413 -6.32 -21.37 -30.02
CA LEU A 413 -5.61 -21.74 -31.23
C LEU A 413 -4.92 -23.11 -31.07
N PRO A 414 -5.06 -24.04 -32.03
CA PRO A 414 -4.41 -25.36 -31.96
C PRO A 414 -2.87 -25.29 -31.89
N VAL A 415 -2.29 -24.23 -32.44
CA VAL A 415 -0.84 -24.00 -32.47
C VAL A 415 -0.31 -23.43 -31.13
N VAL A 416 -1.17 -22.94 -30.25
CA VAL A 416 -0.80 -22.43 -28.92
C VAL A 416 -0.97 -23.55 -27.90
N ARG A 417 0.13 -23.96 -27.26
CA ARG A 417 0.13 -24.96 -26.20
C ARG A 417 -0.34 -24.35 -24.88
N GLU A 418 0.17 -23.14 -24.60
CA GLU A 418 -0.10 -22.46 -23.34
C GLU A 418 0.07 -20.94 -23.47
N VAL A 419 -0.81 -20.16 -22.82
CA VAL A 419 -0.62 -18.76 -22.52
C VAL A 419 -0.15 -18.67 -21.06
N ARG A 420 1.18 -18.60 -20.86
CA ARG A 420 1.81 -18.68 -19.54
C ARG A 420 1.62 -17.42 -18.71
N SER A 421 1.69 -16.26 -19.35
CA SER A 421 1.67 -15.00 -18.61
C SER A 421 0.90 -13.93 -19.38
N LEU A 422 0.15 -13.12 -18.65
CA LEU A 422 -0.45 -11.87 -19.09
C LEU A 422 -0.20 -10.84 -18.00
N ILE A 423 0.81 -9.98 -18.17
CA ILE A 423 1.27 -9.04 -17.15
C ILE A 423 1.19 -7.62 -17.72
N ARG A 424 0.72 -6.67 -16.92
CA ARG A 424 0.67 -5.26 -17.33
C ARG A 424 2.07 -4.68 -17.45
N VAL A 425 2.24 -3.77 -18.42
CA VAL A 425 3.48 -3.03 -18.67
C VAL A 425 3.17 -1.55 -18.55
N ALA A 426 3.92 -0.84 -17.72
CA ALA A 426 3.87 0.61 -17.66
C ALA A 426 4.85 1.16 -18.70
N ASP A 427 4.35 1.58 -19.82
CA ASP A 427 5.13 2.12 -20.92
C ASP A 427 5.22 3.65 -20.83
N GLY A 428 6.37 4.15 -20.41
CA GLY A 428 6.84 5.52 -20.64
C GLY A 428 5.84 6.68 -20.43
N GLN A 429 6.17 7.84 -20.95
CA GLN A 429 5.38 9.08 -20.78
C GLN A 429 4.00 9.08 -21.45
N GLU A 430 3.73 8.20 -22.42
CA GLU A 430 2.45 8.18 -23.16
C GLU A 430 1.31 7.47 -22.38
N ASP A 431 1.63 6.55 -21.48
CA ASP A 431 0.65 5.89 -20.61
C ASP A 431 0.32 6.71 -19.35
N TRP A 432 1.01 7.84 -19.15
CA TRP A 432 0.98 8.65 -17.95
C TRP A 432 0.38 10.06 -18.20
N LEU A 433 -0.02 10.38 -19.42
CA LEU A 433 -0.76 11.57 -19.79
C LEU A 433 -2.25 11.22 -19.95
#